data_53355a7f4bc7d72208c1124cd4f8957a
#
_entry.id   53355a7f4bc7d72208c1124cd4f8957a
#
_cell.length_a   1.000
_cell.length_b   1.000
_cell.length_c   1.000
_cell.angle_alpha   90.00
_cell.angle_beta   90.00
_cell.angle_gamma   90.00
#
_symmetry.space_group_name_H-M   'P 1'
#
loop_
_entity.id
_entity.type
_entity.pdbx_description
1 polymer ?
#
loop_
_entity_poly.entity_id
_entity_poly.type
_entity_poly.pdbx_seq_one_letter_code
_entity_poly.pdbx_strand_id
1 'polypeptide(L)'
;MTSQHRQPEQVAQHLRHSLGRLARTLRHHDDDDLSPTTASILFAVGREGPLTAGDIARRERLAKPSVTAAVEKLATAGLVERRADDSDGRVVWIAITPAGKRRIDARRARRTAWLTIRLEKLDPADVETLSRAADIVDRLIGEDDQP
;
A
#
# COMPACT_ATOMS: atom_id res chain seq x y z
N MET A 1 15.25 16.22 35.98
CA MET A 1 15.18 15.17 34.98
C MET A 1 14.98 15.84 33.61
N THR A 2 16.07 16.01 32.89
CA THR A 2 16.08 16.73 31.61
C THR A 2 15.48 15.81 30.54
N SER A 3 14.25 16.09 30.09
CA SER A 3 13.71 15.47 28.88
C SER A 3 14.64 15.87 27.72
N GLN A 4 15.50 14.96 27.29
CA GLN A 4 16.24 15.14 26.05
C GLN A 4 15.23 15.20 24.91
N HIS A 5 14.88 16.41 24.48
CA HIS A 5 14.15 16.63 23.24
C HIS A 5 15.05 16.12 22.11
N ARG A 6 14.74 14.93 21.62
CA ARG A 6 15.41 14.44 20.40
C ARG A 6 15.18 15.44 19.29
N GLN A 7 16.25 15.86 18.64
CA GLN A 7 16.20 16.78 17.51
C GLN A 7 15.27 16.20 16.43
N PRO A 8 14.44 17.00 15.77
CA PRO A 8 13.51 16.52 14.72
C PRO A 8 14.17 15.62 13.68
N GLU A 9 15.43 15.93 13.31
CA GLU A 9 16.22 15.12 12.38
C GLU A 9 16.47 13.69 12.91
N GLN A 10 16.82 13.54 14.18
CA GLN A 10 17.02 12.21 14.79
C GLN A 10 15.73 11.41 14.85
N VAL A 11 14.61 12.07 15.11
CA VAL A 11 13.28 11.45 15.09
C VAL A 11 12.93 11.00 13.67
N ALA A 12 13.16 11.85 12.68
CA ALA A 12 12.90 11.53 11.27
C ALA A 12 13.72 10.33 10.79
N GLN A 13 15.01 10.28 11.11
CA GLN A 13 15.87 9.14 10.78
C GLN A 13 15.38 7.84 11.44
N HIS A 14 15.01 7.88 12.71
CA HIS A 14 14.52 6.72 13.44
C HIS A 14 13.19 6.23 12.90
N LEU A 15 12.22 7.14 12.68
CA LEU A 15 10.93 6.79 12.09
C LEU A 15 11.09 6.14 10.73
N ARG A 16 11.85 6.77 9.82
CA ARG A 16 12.12 6.24 8.48
C ARG A 16 12.68 4.82 8.55
N HIS A 17 13.63 4.57 9.46
CA HIS A 17 14.24 3.26 9.62
C HIS A 17 13.23 2.23 10.17
N SER A 18 12.51 2.58 11.23
CA SER A 18 11.58 1.68 11.93
C SER A 18 10.37 1.35 11.07
N LEU A 19 9.76 2.35 10.43
CA LEU A 19 8.64 2.15 9.51
C LEU A 19 9.06 1.34 8.26
N GLY A 20 10.27 1.59 7.73
CA GLY A 20 10.81 0.83 6.61
C GLY A 20 11.04 -0.64 6.96
N ARG A 21 11.53 -0.95 8.17
CA ARG A 21 11.67 -2.32 8.67
C ARG A 21 10.31 -2.98 8.86
N LEU A 22 9.36 -2.31 9.51
CA LEU A 22 8.02 -2.83 9.72
C LEU A 22 7.33 -3.15 8.39
N ALA A 23 7.37 -2.22 7.44
CA ALA A 23 6.80 -2.42 6.12
C ALA A 23 7.44 -3.61 5.38
N ARG A 24 8.75 -3.82 5.51
CA ARG A 24 9.46 -4.97 4.94
C ARG A 24 9.03 -6.27 5.60
N THR A 25 8.95 -6.30 6.93
CA THR A 25 8.53 -7.47 7.69
C THR A 25 7.10 -7.87 7.33
N LEU A 26 6.18 -6.91 7.24
CA LEU A 26 4.81 -7.17 6.81
C LEU A 26 4.73 -7.72 5.38
N ARG A 27 5.59 -7.26 4.47
CA ARG A 27 5.68 -7.82 3.11
C ARG A 27 6.19 -9.26 3.08
N HIS A 28 7.15 -9.62 3.93
CA HIS A 28 7.66 -10.98 4.02
C HIS A 28 6.65 -11.98 4.60
N HIS A 29 5.68 -11.50 5.37
CA HIS A 29 4.59 -12.31 5.91
C HIS A 29 3.35 -12.36 5.01
N ASP A 30 3.39 -11.71 3.87
CA ASP A 30 2.43 -11.95 2.81
C ASP A 30 2.87 -13.22 2.06
N ASP A 31 2.21 -14.32 2.29
CA ASP A 31 2.24 -15.52 1.45
C ASP A 31 1.61 -15.20 0.09
N ASP A 32 2.23 -14.29 -0.65
CA ASP A 32 1.69 -13.72 -1.87
C ASP A 32 2.70 -13.90 -3.01
N ASP A 33 2.29 -14.61 -4.02
CA ASP A 33 3.02 -14.81 -5.28
C ASP A 33 3.09 -13.55 -6.17
N LEU A 34 2.43 -12.45 -5.73
CA LEU A 34 2.53 -11.18 -6.44
C LEU A 34 3.85 -10.46 -6.10
N SER A 35 4.58 -10.05 -7.14
CA SER A 35 5.72 -9.15 -6.95
C SER A 35 5.27 -7.82 -6.30
N PRO A 36 6.18 -7.10 -5.62
CA PRO A 36 5.84 -5.80 -5.02
C PRO A 36 5.19 -4.83 -6.01
N THR A 37 5.71 -4.76 -7.24
CA THR A 37 5.17 -3.93 -8.31
C THR A 37 3.75 -4.35 -8.72
N THR A 38 3.52 -5.65 -8.91
CA THR A 38 2.21 -6.18 -9.30
C THR A 38 1.18 -5.94 -8.19
N ALA A 39 1.59 -6.11 -6.94
CA ALA A 39 0.74 -5.83 -5.79
C ALA A 39 0.40 -4.34 -5.67
N SER A 40 1.38 -3.43 -5.86
CA SER A 40 1.17 -1.97 -5.84
C SER A 40 0.11 -1.56 -6.87
N ILE A 41 0.22 -2.06 -8.10
CA ILE A 41 -0.76 -1.80 -9.17
C ILE A 41 -2.16 -2.30 -8.80
N LEU A 42 -2.28 -3.52 -8.27
CA LEU A 42 -3.57 -4.06 -7.82
C LEU A 42 -4.21 -3.18 -6.74
N PHE A 43 -3.40 -2.71 -5.79
CA PHE A 43 -3.87 -1.79 -4.74
C PHE A 43 -4.29 -0.43 -5.29
N ALA A 44 -3.54 0.15 -6.23
CA ALA A 44 -3.88 1.43 -6.85
C ALA A 44 -5.23 1.35 -7.57
N VAL A 45 -5.42 0.32 -8.41
CA VAL A 45 -6.68 0.08 -9.12
C VAL A 45 -7.84 -0.19 -8.14
N GLY A 46 -7.58 -0.91 -7.05
CA GLY A 46 -8.60 -1.20 -6.04
C GLY A 46 -9.04 0.01 -5.21
N ARG A 47 -8.13 0.96 -4.98
CA ARG A 47 -8.39 2.17 -4.17
C ARG A 47 -9.07 3.27 -4.98
N GLU A 48 -8.63 3.49 -6.21
CA GLU A 48 -9.00 4.67 -7.00
C GLU A 48 -10.04 4.36 -8.08
N GLY A 49 -10.36 3.09 -8.29
CA GLY A 49 -11.27 2.65 -9.34
C GLY A 49 -10.57 2.34 -10.65
N PRO A 50 -11.29 2.32 -11.77
CA PRO A 50 -10.68 2.04 -13.06
C PRO A 50 -9.62 3.08 -13.42
N LEU A 51 -8.42 2.60 -13.82
CA LEU A 51 -7.30 3.43 -14.25
C LEU A 51 -6.81 2.98 -15.61
N THR A 52 -6.27 3.91 -16.41
CA THR A 52 -5.55 3.55 -17.61
C THR A 52 -4.11 3.10 -17.28
N ALA A 53 -3.47 2.35 -18.19
CA ALA A 53 -2.05 1.98 -18.01
C ALA A 53 -1.15 3.21 -17.89
N GLY A 54 -1.51 4.32 -18.56
CA GLY A 54 -0.80 5.60 -18.46
C GLY A 54 -0.92 6.22 -17.08
N ASP A 55 -2.12 6.18 -16.49
CA ASP A 55 -2.36 6.69 -15.13
C ASP A 55 -1.57 5.89 -14.09
N ILE A 56 -1.60 4.56 -14.21
CA ILE A 56 -0.84 3.66 -13.34
C ILE A 56 0.67 3.96 -13.46
N ALA A 57 1.19 4.08 -14.68
CA ALA A 57 2.61 4.38 -14.91
C ALA A 57 3.06 5.68 -14.24
N ARG A 58 2.23 6.72 -14.34
CA ARG A 58 2.50 8.04 -13.76
C ARG A 58 2.45 8.00 -12.24
N ARG A 59 1.41 7.38 -11.65
CA ARG A 59 1.20 7.32 -10.19
C ARG A 59 2.24 6.46 -9.48
N GLU A 60 2.49 5.28 -10.02
CA GLU A 60 3.45 4.34 -9.45
C GLU A 60 4.90 4.63 -9.85
N ARG A 61 5.13 5.66 -10.69
CA ARG A 61 6.45 6.02 -11.25
C ARG A 61 7.15 4.85 -11.93
N LEU A 62 6.38 4.09 -12.70
CA LEU A 62 6.83 2.89 -13.40
C LEU A 62 6.94 3.14 -14.91
N ALA A 63 7.85 2.43 -15.56
CA ALA A 63 7.91 2.38 -17.02
C ALA A 63 6.67 1.66 -17.60
N LYS A 64 6.13 2.17 -18.71
CA LYS A 64 4.94 1.58 -19.38
C LYS A 64 5.06 0.07 -19.62
N PRO A 65 6.20 -0.47 -20.09
CA PRO A 65 6.34 -1.92 -20.27
C PRO A 65 6.17 -2.72 -18.97
N SER A 66 6.67 -2.20 -17.85
CA SER A 66 6.50 -2.83 -16.53
C SER A 66 5.05 -2.86 -16.09
N VAL A 67 4.30 -1.78 -16.34
CA VAL A 67 2.86 -1.71 -16.05
C VAL A 67 2.12 -2.72 -16.92
N THR A 68 2.40 -2.77 -18.22
CA THR A 68 1.75 -3.71 -19.16
C THR A 68 1.96 -5.16 -18.71
N ALA A 69 3.19 -5.55 -18.39
CA ALA A 69 3.50 -6.89 -17.93
C ALA A 69 2.82 -7.25 -16.61
N ALA A 70 2.76 -6.30 -15.66
CA ALA A 70 2.10 -6.52 -14.38
C ALA A 70 0.57 -6.62 -14.52
N VAL A 71 -0.04 -5.75 -15.34
CA VAL A 71 -1.49 -5.79 -15.64
C VAL A 71 -1.86 -7.10 -16.34
N GLU A 72 -0.99 -7.60 -17.23
CA GLU A 72 -1.22 -8.88 -17.89
C GLU A 72 -1.24 -10.04 -16.90
N LYS A 73 -0.29 -10.09 -15.96
CA LYS A 73 -0.27 -11.08 -14.88
C LYS A 73 -1.52 -10.99 -14.00
N LEU A 74 -1.95 -9.77 -13.64
CA LEU A 74 -3.15 -9.57 -12.84
C LEU A 74 -4.42 -9.99 -13.58
N ALA A 75 -4.52 -9.72 -14.88
CA ALA A 75 -5.64 -10.11 -15.71
C ALA A 75 -5.70 -11.64 -15.89
N THR A 76 -4.56 -12.28 -16.16
CA THR A 76 -4.45 -13.76 -16.25
C THR A 76 -4.85 -14.42 -14.93
N ALA A 77 -4.50 -13.81 -13.78
CA ALA A 77 -4.93 -14.27 -12.46
C ALA A 77 -6.40 -13.93 -12.12
N GLY A 78 -7.13 -13.24 -13.02
CA GLY A 78 -8.52 -12.84 -12.81
C GLY A 78 -8.71 -11.75 -11.73
N LEU A 79 -7.66 -11.04 -11.35
CA LEU A 79 -7.69 -10.02 -10.29
C LEU A 79 -8.08 -8.63 -10.80
N VAL A 80 -7.81 -8.36 -12.07
CA VAL A 80 -8.27 -7.17 -12.81
C VAL A 80 -8.86 -7.60 -14.13
N GLU A 81 -9.67 -6.72 -14.71
CA GLU A 81 -10.19 -6.85 -16.07
C GLU A 81 -9.88 -5.61 -16.89
N ARG A 82 -9.81 -5.78 -18.21
CA ARG A 82 -9.64 -4.69 -19.17
C ARG A 82 -10.99 -4.37 -19.79
N ARG A 83 -11.38 -3.11 -19.77
CA ARG A 83 -12.62 -2.61 -20.39
C ARG A 83 -12.27 -1.54 -21.41
N ALA A 84 -12.77 -1.67 -22.64
CA ALA A 84 -12.68 -0.57 -23.59
C ALA A 84 -13.57 0.58 -23.11
N ASP A 85 -13.17 1.81 -23.39
CA ASP A 85 -14.01 2.97 -23.15
C ASP A 85 -15.15 3.01 -24.17
N ASP A 86 -16.37 3.33 -23.71
CA ASP A 86 -17.55 3.33 -24.57
C ASP A 86 -17.53 4.46 -25.61
N SER A 87 -16.77 5.52 -25.36
CA SER A 87 -16.71 6.72 -26.22
C SER A 87 -15.45 6.75 -27.09
N ASP A 88 -14.33 6.20 -26.62
CA ASP A 88 -13.06 6.11 -27.35
C ASP A 88 -12.44 4.71 -27.18
N GLY A 89 -12.65 3.87 -28.16
CA GLY A 89 -12.11 2.50 -28.19
C GLY A 89 -10.59 2.38 -28.15
N ARG A 90 -9.85 3.50 -28.19
CA ARG A 90 -8.40 3.54 -28.00
C ARG A 90 -8.02 3.55 -26.51
N VAL A 91 -8.96 3.95 -25.63
CA VAL A 91 -8.77 3.98 -24.19
C VAL A 91 -9.17 2.64 -23.60
N VAL A 92 -8.27 2.05 -22.81
CA VAL A 92 -8.50 0.79 -22.09
C VAL A 92 -8.39 1.07 -20.60
N TRP A 93 -9.51 0.86 -19.91
CA TRP A 93 -9.58 0.92 -18.46
C TRP A 93 -9.23 -0.41 -17.83
N ILE A 94 -8.48 -0.36 -16.76
CA ILE A 94 -8.11 -1.50 -15.91
C ILE A 94 -8.95 -1.38 -14.65
N ALA A 95 -9.85 -2.33 -14.45
CA ALA A 95 -10.78 -2.36 -13.31
C ALA A 95 -10.49 -3.57 -12.42
N ILE A 96 -10.68 -3.39 -11.10
CA ILE A 96 -10.55 -4.49 -10.17
C ILE A 96 -11.76 -5.42 -10.24
N THR A 97 -11.51 -6.73 -10.20
CA THR A 97 -12.57 -7.74 -10.11
C THR A 97 -12.98 -8.02 -8.66
N PRO A 98 -14.11 -8.70 -8.41
CA PRO A 98 -14.45 -9.21 -7.08
C PRO A 98 -13.36 -10.11 -6.48
N ALA A 99 -12.66 -10.90 -7.30
CA ALA A 99 -11.53 -11.71 -6.87
C ALA A 99 -10.34 -10.84 -6.45
N GLY A 100 -10.05 -9.77 -7.19
CA GLY A 100 -9.02 -8.78 -6.85
C GLY A 100 -9.31 -8.09 -5.51
N LYS A 101 -10.56 -7.69 -5.28
CA LYS A 101 -10.99 -7.10 -4.00
C LYS A 101 -10.76 -8.07 -2.84
N ARG A 102 -11.23 -9.32 -2.97
CA ARG A 102 -11.00 -10.35 -1.94
C ARG A 102 -9.50 -10.59 -1.68
N ARG A 103 -8.67 -10.54 -2.71
CA ARG A 103 -7.21 -10.67 -2.57
C ARG A 103 -6.61 -9.54 -1.73
N ILE A 104 -7.02 -8.28 -1.99
CA ILE A 104 -6.60 -7.11 -1.21
C ILE A 104 -7.04 -7.27 0.26
N ASP A 105 -8.29 -7.61 0.50
CA ASP A 105 -8.86 -7.73 1.84
C ASP A 105 -8.19 -8.87 2.64
N ALA A 106 -7.96 -10.02 2.02
CA ALA A 106 -7.24 -11.12 2.64
C ALA A 106 -5.81 -10.73 3.02
N ARG A 107 -5.12 -9.95 2.17
CA ARG A 107 -3.78 -9.45 2.46
C ARG A 107 -3.78 -8.47 3.63
N ARG A 108 -4.74 -7.53 3.66
CA ARG A 108 -4.92 -6.61 4.79
C ARG A 108 -5.17 -7.35 6.09
N ALA A 109 -6.08 -8.34 6.06
CA ALA A 109 -6.42 -9.14 7.22
C ALA A 109 -5.20 -9.89 7.79
N ARG A 110 -4.38 -10.51 6.93
CA ARG A 110 -3.14 -11.21 7.36
C ARG A 110 -2.16 -10.25 8.04
N ARG A 111 -1.93 -9.07 7.46
CA ARG A 111 -1.02 -8.05 8.03
C ARG A 111 -1.53 -7.54 9.38
N THR A 112 -2.83 -7.26 9.46
CA THR A 112 -3.47 -6.84 10.71
C THR A 112 -3.35 -7.92 11.77
N ALA A 113 -3.68 -9.17 11.47
CA ALA A 113 -3.57 -10.28 12.42
C ALA A 113 -2.12 -10.48 12.91
N TRP A 114 -1.15 -10.41 11.99
CA TRP A 114 0.27 -10.49 12.35
C TRP A 114 0.69 -9.39 13.33
N LEU A 115 0.22 -8.16 13.11
CA LEU A 115 0.53 -7.01 13.96
C LEU A 115 -0.20 -7.11 15.30
N THR A 116 -1.49 -7.49 15.30
CA THR A 116 -2.30 -7.66 16.50
C THR A 116 -1.63 -8.60 17.50
N ILE A 117 -1.19 -9.78 17.07
CA ILE A 117 -0.50 -10.77 17.94
C ILE A 117 0.75 -10.18 18.60
N ARG A 118 1.39 -9.20 17.97
CA ARG A 118 2.58 -8.54 18.53
C ARG A 118 2.23 -7.41 19.48
N LEU A 119 1.19 -6.66 19.18
CA LEU A 119 0.68 -5.60 20.04
C LEU A 119 0.13 -6.18 21.35
N GLU A 120 -0.50 -7.36 21.31
CA GLU A 120 -1.00 -8.06 22.51
C GLU A 120 0.10 -8.42 23.52
N LYS A 121 1.38 -8.43 23.09
CA LYS A 121 2.54 -8.71 23.95
C LYS A 121 3.16 -7.47 24.57
N LEU A 122 2.67 -6.28 24.23
CA LEU A 122 3.15 -5.01 24.76
C LEU A 122 2.32 -4.59 25.97
N ASP A 123 2.90 -3.71 26.78
CA ASP A 123 2.15 -3.03 27.83
C ASP A 123 1.03 -2.15 27.21
N PRO A 124 -0.14 -2.05 27.85
CA PRO A 124 -1.23 -1.20 27.38
C PRO A 124 -0.83 0.26 27.12
N ALA A 125 0.11 0.80 27.91
CA ALA A 125 0.63 2.16 27.76
C ALA A 125 1.45 2.31 26.46
N ASP A 126 2.18 1.28 26.04
CA ASP A 126 2.91 1.27 24.77
C ASP A 126 1.95 1.16 23.57
N VAL A 127 0.90 0.35 23.69
CA VAL A 127 -0.15 0.24 22.65
C VAL A 127 -0.82 1.59 22.45
N GLU A 128 -1.18 2.29 23.53
CA GLU A 128 -1.77 3.64 23.47
C GLU A 128 -0.80 4.66 22.85
N THR A 129 0.49 4.55 23.17
CA THR A 129 1.53 5.40 22.59
C THR A 129 1.67 5.17 21.08
N LEU A 130 1.63 3.91 20.64
CA LEU A 130 1.67 3.55 19.22
C LEU A 130 0.41 4.03 18.48
N SER A 131 -0.76 3.95 19.10
CA SER A 131 -2.00 4.48 18.53
C SER A 131 -1.88 5.98 18.25
N ARG A 132 -1.46 6.76 19.26
CA ARG A 132 -1.23 8.21 19.10
C ARG A 132 -0.14 8.53 18.07
N ALA A 133 0.92 7.71 18.01
CA ALA A 133 1.98 7.89 17.02
C ALA A 133 1.46 7.63 15.60
N ALA A 134 0.57 6.65 15.40
CA ALA A 134 -0.07 6.40 14.11
C ALA A 134 -0.91 7.61 13.66
N ASP A 135 -1.73 8.19 14.55
CA ASP A 135 -2.50 9.41 14.26
C ASP A 135 -1.61 10.60 13.85
N ILE A 136 -0.42 10.72 14.46
CA ILE A 136 0.55 11.76 14.10
C ILE A 136 1.14 11.49 12.71
N VAL A 137 1.48 10.25 12.42
CA VAL A 137 2.02 9.85 11.10
C VAL A 137 0.97 10.11 10.01
N ASP A 138 -0.29 9.79 10.24
CA ASP A 138 -1.37 10.04 9.29
C ASP A 138 -1.52 11.55 8.98
N ARG A 139 -1.41 12.41 10.00
CA ARG A 139 -1.40 13.87 9.78
C ARG A 139 -0.20 14.34 8.95
N LEU A 140 1.00 13.80 9.23
CA LEU A 140 2.20 14.15 8.46
C LEU A 140 2.08 13.77 6.97
N ILE A 141 1.40 12.66 6.66
CA ILE A 141 1.18 12.20 5.29
C ILE A 141 0.06 13.02 4.62
N GLY A 142 -1.01 13.31 5.36
CA GLY A 142 -2.17 14.04 4.83
C GLY A 142 -1.88 15.52 4.49
N GLU A 143 -0.85 16.14 5.09
CA GLU A 143 -0.42 17.49 4.75
C GLU A 143 0.29 17.58 3.39
N ASP A 144 0.91 16.50 2.91
CA ASP A 144 1.59 16.43 1.62
C ASP A 144 0.65 16.09 0.43
N ASP A 145 -0.57 15.62 0.71
CA ASP A 145 -1.57 15.24 -0.32
C ASP A 145 -2.56 16.40 -0.66
N GLN A 146 -2.38 17.60 -0.12
CA GLN A 146 -3.15 18.77 -0.54
C GLN A 146 -2.42 19.46 -1.71
N PRO A 147 -3.11 19.63 -2.86
CA PRO A 147 -2.57 20.25 -4.07
C PRO A 147 -2.26 21.75 -3.89
#